data_3b064952ed074e654d7e70609b154670
#
_entry.id   3b064952ed074e654d7e70609b154670
#
_cell.length_a   1.000
_cell.length_b   1.000
_cell.length_c   1.000
_cell.angle_alpha   90.00
_cell.angle_beta   90.00
_cell.angle_gamma   90.00
#
_symmetry.space_group_name_H-M   'P 1'
#
loop_
_entity.id
_entity.type
_entity.pdbx_description
1 polymer ?
#
loop_
_entity_poly.entity_id
_entity_poly.type
_entity_poly.pdbx_seq_one_letter_code
_entity_poly.pdbx_strand_id
1 'polypeptide(L)'
;MIGACGWQHPRWLEEFYPEDLPAEWQLGYYGNEYRVVLIPAEYWQDVDLSVETWLEETDNSPLFLSEWPQDRVAGERARAGMHELGARGLGFVISLTQMPAEAEIGIYKELAGGHALVFDIGELSAQAQESALGLLTQALGENRFGICWHGEPQGQAHLALGPLALTRISAVKDHKELRRIIQTILEQSNHHRKMVLIVDGDPPDIQLLQNAGIMLDLL
;
A
#
# COMPACT_ATOMS: atom_id res chain seq x y z
N MET A 1 -1.24 -9.99 4.55
CA MET A 1 -1.95 -8.97 5.35
C MET A 1 -2.97 -8.30 4.44
N ILE A 2 -4.12 -7.89 4.98
CA ILE A 2 -5.18 -7.18 4.24
C ILE A 2 -5.44 -5.84 4.91
N GLY A 3 -5.75 -4.84 4.10
CA GLY A 3 -6.15 -3.51 4.54
C GLY A 3 -6.70 -2.66 3.40
N ALA A 4 -6.95 -1.39 3.67
CA ALA A 4 -7.53 -0.42 2.74
C ALA A 4 -6.61 0.77 2.50
N CYS A 5 -6.92 1.54 1.46
CA CYS A 5 -6.36 2.85 1.23
C CYS A 5 -7.11 3.87 2.10
N GLY A 6 -6.43 4.46 3.08
CA GLY A 6 -7.05 5.33 4.08
C GLY A 6 -7.90 4.60 5.12
N TRP A 7 -8.33 5.35 6.12
CA TRP A 7 -9.23 4.88 7.18
C TRP A 7 -10.30 5.92 7.52
N GLN A 8 -10.19 7.16 7.12
CA GLN A 8 -11.12 8.25 7.40
C GLN A 8 -12.04 8.50 6.20
N HIS A 9 -12.99 7.60 6.00
CA HIS A 9 -13.96 7.71 4.91
C HIS A 9 -15.35 8.07 5.47
N PRO A 10 -15.99 9.16 5.00
CA PRO A 10 -17.30 9.58 5.52
C PRO A 10 -18.37 8.47 5.49
N ARG A 11 -18.42 7.66 4.41
CA ARG A 11 -19.37 6.54 4.32
C ARG A 11 -19.11 5.43 5.33
N TRP A 12 -17.89 5.27 5.80
CA TRP A 12 -17.57 4.26 6.80
C TRP A 12 -18.12 4.59 8.21
N LEU A 13 -18.53 5.84 8.45
CA LEU A 13 -19.24 6.21 9.68
C LEU A 13 -20.61 5.52 9.80
N GLU A 14 -21.19 5.11 8.67
CA GLU A 14 -22.49 4.42 8.65
C GLU A 14 -22.33 2.91 8.42
N GLU A 15 -21.26 2.47 7.74
CA GLU A 15 -21.11 1.11 7.25
C GLU A 15 -20.09 0.26 8.04
N PHE A 16 -19.12 0.90 8.70
CA PHE A 16 -17.99 0.21 9.34
C PHE A 16 -17.74 0.61 10.78
N TYR A 17 -17.71 1.91 11.07
CA TYR A 17 -17.45 2.39 12.42
C TYR A 17 -18.71 2.31 13.30
N PRO A 18 -18.55 2.06 14.63
CA PRO A 18 -19.65 2.22 15.56
C PRO A 18 -20.24 3.62 15.50
N GLU A 19 -21.56 3.72 15.71
CA GLU A 19 -22.25 4.99 15.87
C GLU A 19 -21.55 5.81 16.98
N ASP A 20 -21.32 7.10 16.74
CA ASP A 20 -20.65 8.02 17.67
C ASP A 20 -19.15 7.72 17.94
N LEU A 21 -18.45 6.92 17.12
CA LEU A 21 -17.00 6.75 17.27
C LEU A 21 -16.26 8.06 16.93
N PRO A 22 -15.52 8.67 17.89
CA PRO A 22 -14.72 9.85 17.62
C PRO A 22 -13.70 9.64 16.51
N ALA A 23 -13.42 10.70 15.73
CA ALA A 23 -12.50 10.60 14.59
C ALA A 23 -11.08 10.15 15.00
N GLU A 24 -10.63 10.60 16.17
CA GLU A 24 -9.34 10.22 16.76
C GLU A 24 -9.27 8.73 17.12
N TRP A 25 -10.37 8.02 17.29
CA TRP A 25 -10.38 6.59 17.61
C TRP A 25 -10.57 5.69 16.39
N GLN A 26 -10.81 6.27 15.21
CA GLN A 26 -11.06 5.51 13.99
C GLN A 26 -9.86 4.65 13.58
N LEU A 27 -8.65 5.17 13.70
CA LEU A 27 -7.44 4.41 13.37
C LEU A 27 -7.23 3.23 14.33
N GLY A 28 -7.47 3.43 15.62
CA GLY A 28 -7.40 2.36 16.62
C GLY A 28 -8.44 1.26 16.35
N TYR A 29 -9.69 1.65 16.05
CA TYR A 29 -10.73 0.71 15.67
C TYR A 29 -10.37 -0.05 14.38
N TYR A 30 -9.92 0.67 13.34
CA TYR A 30 -9.47 0.07 12.09
C TYR A 30 -8.34 -0.94 12.33
N GLY A 31 -7.36 -0.60 13.16
CA GLY A 31 -6.21 -1.43 13.47
C GLY A 31 -6.54 -2.74 14.23
N ASN A 32 -7.71 -2.81 14.89
CA ASN A 32 -8.21 -4.04 15.50
C ASN A 32 -8.77 -5.02 14.45
N GLU A 33 -9.33 -4.49 13.36
CA GLU A 33 -9.95 -5.29 12.29
C GLU A 33 -8.92 -5.64 11.18
N TYR A 34 -8.04 -4.70 10.82
CA TYR A 34 -7.13 -4.83 9.69
C TYR A 34 -5.68 -4.57 10.07
N ARG A 35 -4.78 -5.38 9.50
CA ARG A 35 -3.36 -5.41 9.88
C ARG A 35 -2.48 -4.40 9.15
N VAL A 36 -2.96 -3.78 8.09
CA VAL A 36 -2.21 -2.82 7.29
C VAL A 36 -3.13 -1.73 6.76
N VAL A 37 -2.60 -0.54 6.62
CA VAL A 37 -3.26 0.59 5.96
C VAL A 37 -2.29 1.22 4.96
N LEU A 38 -2.81 1.63 3.81
CA LEU A 38 -2.09 2.48 2.87
C LEU A 38 -2.47 3.93 3.15
N ILE A 39 -1.51 4.74 3.55
CA ILE A 39 -1.69 6.18 3.77
C ILE A 39 -1.76 6.85 2.40
N PRO A 40 -2.88 7.51 2.04
CA PRO A 40 -2.99 8.26 0.80
C PRO A 40 -1.99 9.42 0.75
N ALA A 41 -1.50 9.75 -0.44
CA ALA A 41 -0.51 10.80 -0.64
C ALA A 41 -0.96 12.18 -0.15
N GLU A 42 -2.26 12.47 -0.24
CA GLU A 42 -2.86 13.73 0.21
C GLU A 42 -2.79 13.95 1.71
N TYR A 43 -2.73 12.92 2.54
CA TYR A 43 -2.59 13.07 3.99
C TYR A 43 -1.32 13.86 4.36
N TRP A 44 -0.25 13.69 3.60
CA TRP A 44 1.01 14.39 3.82
C TRP A 44 1.00 15.88 3.43
N GLN A 45 -0.08 16.35 2.81
CA GLN A 45 -0.29 17.78 2.53
C GLN A 45 -0.78 18.52 3.79
N ASP A 46 -1.42 17.80 4.72
CA ASP A 46 -1.84 18.38 6.00
C ASP A 46 -0.62 18.69 6.87
N VAL A 47 -0.51 19.96 7.29
CA VAL A 47 0.59 20.46 8.12
C VAL A 47 0.42 20.09 9.60
N ASP A 48 -0.80 19.79 10.01
CA ASP A 48 -1.17 19.47 11.39
C ASP A 48 -1.21 17.94 11.62
N LEU A 49 -0.93 17.14 10.58
CA LEU A 49 -0.88 15.69 10.69
C LEU A 49 0.25 15.27 11.65
N SER A 50 -0.09 14.49 12.65
CA SER A 50 0.82 13.95 13.66
C SER A 50 0.88 12.43 13.62
N VAL A 51 2.03 11.88 13.27
CA VAL A 51 2.31 10.44 13.34
C VAL A 51 2.38 9.97 14.79
N GLU A 52 2.84 10.81 15.71
CA GLU A 52 2.87 10.52 17.14
C GLU A 52 1.46 10.19 17.66
N THR A 53 0.43 10.97 17.25
CA THR A 53 -0.96 10.67 17.59
C THR A 53 -1.38 9.29 17.11
N TRP A 54 -1.01 8.88 15.88
CA TRP A 54 -1.32 7.53 15.39
C TRP A 54 -0.66 6.43 16.21
N LEU A 55 0.57 6.68 16.69
CA LEU A 55 1.28 5.71 17.54
C LEU A 55 0.66 5.61 18.93
N GLU A 56 0.15 6.73 19.47
CA GLU A 56 -0.55 6.76 20.76
C GLU A 56 -1.92 6.08 20.71
N GLU A 57 -2.65 6.23 19.61
CA GLU A 57 -4.00 5.67 19.43
C GLU A 57 -3.97 4.17 19.10
N THR A 58 -2.84 3.63 18.74
CA THR A 58 -2.71 2.25 18.24
C THR A 58 -1.53 1.54 18.90
N ASP A 59 -1.74 0.30 19.33
CA ASP A 59 -0.66 -0.52 19.92
C ASP A 59 0.36 -0.97 18.85
N ASN A 60 0.16 -2.16 18.27
CA ASN A 60 1.06 -2.77 17.29
C ASN A 60 0.44 -2.90 15.88
N SER A 61 -0.77 -2.42 15.70
CA SER A 61 -1.53 -2.48 14.45
C SER A 61 -2.29 -1.18 14.24
N PRO A 62 -2.49 -0.74 12.99
CA PRO A 62 -2.00 -1.35 11.75
C PRO A 62 -0.51 -1.10 11.48
N LEU A 63 0.05 -1.85 10.51
CA LEU A 63 1.29 -1.50 9.82
C LEU A 63 0.96 -0.51 8.71
N PHE A 64 1.91 0.35 8.34
CA PHE A 64 1.67 1.45 7.42
C PHE A 64 2.47 1.29 6.13
N LEU A 65 1.78 1.39 5.00
CA LEU A 65 2.35 1.75 3.71
C LEU A 65 2.02 3.21 3.44
N SER A 66 2.82 3.90 2.66
CA SER A 66 2.52 5.28 2.26
C SER A 66 2.60 5.41 0.75
N GLU A 67 1.60 6.00 0.13
CA GLU A 67 1.78 6.53 -1.21
C GLU A 67 2.81 7.66 -1.18
N TRP A 68 3.68 7.68 -2.19
CA TRP A 68 4.68 8.75 -2.33
C TRP A 68 4.05 9.98 -2.97
N PRO A 69 4.04 11.14 -2.26
CA PRO A 69 3.48 12.38 -2.82
C PRO A 69 4.29 12.91 -4.01
N GLN A 70 3.61 13.53 -4.96
CA GLN A 70 4.26 14.25 -6.08
C GLN A 70 4.89 15.58 -5.62
N ASP A 71 4.29 16.22 -4.62
CA ASP A 71 4.82 17.45 -4.05
C ASP A 71 6.04 17.17 -3.17
N ARG A 72 7.10 17.97 -3.35
CA ARG A 72 8.37 17.76 -2.65
C ARG A 72 8.25 17.93 -1.13
N VAL A 73 7.46 18.91 -0.68
CA VAL A 73 7.32 19.20 0.76
C VAL A 73 6.52 18.09 1.45
N ALA A 74 5.43 17.64 0.80
CA ALA A 74 4.67 16.49 1.24
C ALA A 74 5.52 15.20 1.24
N GLY A 75 6.40 15.03 0.25
CA GLY A 75 7.35 13.91 0.19
C GLY A 75 8.35 13.90 1.35
N GLU A 76 8.88 15.06 1.73
CA GLU A 76 9.76 15.19 2.89
C GLU A 76 9.02 14.85 4.20
N ARG A 77 7.75 15.25 4.34
CA ARG A 77 6.90 14.89 5.48
C ARG A 77 6.60 13.38 5.50
N ALA A 78 6.25 12.81 4.35
CA ALA A 78 6.01 11.37 4.23
C ALA A 78 7.24 10.56 4.66
N ARG A 79 8.44 10.97 4.24
CA ARG A 79 9.68 10.33 4.64
C ARG A 79 9.94 10.44 6.14
N ALA A 80 9.72 11.64 6.71
CA ALA A 80 9.90 11.86 8.15
C ALA A 80 8.88 11.02 8.95
N GLY A 81 7.59 11.04 8.58
CA GLY A 81 6.56 10.26 9.24
C GLY A 81 6.78 8.76 9.15
N MET A 82 7.19 8.24 7.99
CA MET A 82 7.52 6.81 7.85
C MET A 82 8.75 6.41 8.67
N HIS A 83 9.71 7.33 8.86
CA HIS A 83 10.83 7.10 9.76
C HIS A 83 10.37 7.06 11.23
N GLU A 84 9.47 7.95 11.63
CA GLU A 84 8.88 7.99 12.98
C GLU A 84 8.06 6.74 13.31
N LEU A 85 7.31 6.19 12.33
CA LEU A 85 6.61 4.91 12.44
C LEU A 85 7.55 3.72 12.70
N GLY A 86 8.83 3.86 12.41
CA GLY A 86 9.85 2.84 12.67
C GLY A 86 9.50 1.48 12.08
N ALA A 87 9.46 0.45 12.93
CA ALA A 87 9.14 -0.92 12.49
C ALA A 87 7.71 -1.12 11.97
N ARG A 88 6.81 -0.17 12.24
CA ARG A 88 5.43 -0.17 11.70
C ARG A 88 5.34 0.40 10.30
N GLY A 89 6.31 1.19 9.85
CA GLY A 89 6.42 1.69 8.48
C GLY A 89 6.96 0.59 7.56
N LEU A 90 6.12 0.08 6.64
CA LEU A 90 6.49 -0.98 5.71
C LEU A 90 7.28 -0.46 4.51
N GLY A 91 6.95 0.73 4.02
CA GLY A 91 7.58 1.31 2.85
C GLY A 91 6.66 2.23 2.04
N PHE A 92 7.12 2.57 0.84
CA PHE A 92 6.42 3.49 -0.05
C PHE A 92 5.87 2.81 -1.29
N VAL A 93 4.70 3.28 -1.72
CA VAL A 93 4.08 2.97 -3.02
C VAL A 93 4.25 4.18 -3.92
N ILE A 94 4.91 4.01 -5.06
CA ILE A 94 5.28 5.07 -5.99
C ILE A 94 4.54 4.83 -7.29
N SER A 95 3.52 5.65 -7.59
CA SER A 95 2.77 5.55 -8.84
C SER A 95 3.49 6.26 -9.97
N LEU A 96 3.80 5.53 -11.03
CA LEU A 96 4.44 6.07 -12.23
C LEU A 96 3.41 6.25 -13.35
N THR A 97 3.10 7.50 -13.68
CA THR A 97 2.27 7.87 -14.83
C THR A 97 3.09 8.15 -16.09
N GLN A 98 4.40 8.29 -15.93
CA GLN A 98 5.40 8.50 -16.98
C GLN A 98 6.75 7.93 -16.54
N MET A 99 7.71 7.90 -17.44
CA MET A 99 9.08 7.49 -17.11
C MET A 99 9.70 8.45 -16.08
N PRO A 100 10.29 7.93 -14.99
CA PRO A 100 10.86 8.78 -13.96
C PRO A 100 12.08 9.55 -14.46
N ALA A 101 12.16 10.82 -14.06
CA ALA A 101 13.32 11.66 -14.33
C ALA A 101 14.54 11.27 -13.45
N GLU A 102 15.72 11.70 -13.83
CA GLU A 102 16.96 11.42 -13.08
C GLU A 102 16.90 11.89 -11.63
N ALA A 103 16.28 13.05 -11.38
CA ALA A 103 16.08 13.59 -10.03
C ALA A 103 15.19 12.67 -9.16
N GLU A 104 14.13 12.10 -9.73
CA GLU A 104 13.25 11.16 -9.04
C GLU A 104 13.98 9.85 -8.74
N ILE A 105 14.79 9.35 -9.66
CA ILE A 105 15.65 8.18 -9.42
C ILE A 105 16.61 8.44 -8.25
N GLY A 106 17.13 9.65 -8.09
CA GLY A 106 17.93 10.07 -6.94
C GLY A 106 17.16 9.89 -5.63
N ILE A 107 15.91 10.39 -5.58
CA ILE A 107 15.01 10.24 -4.42
C ILE A 107 14.74 8.76 -4.12
N TYR A 108 14.44 7.96 -5.14
CA TYR A 108 14.15 6.53 -4.94
C TYR A 108 15.34 5.76 -4.36
N LYS A 109 16.57 6.10 -4.76
CA LYS A 109 17.80 5.54 -4.16
C LYS A 109 17.93 5.87 -2.67
N GLU A 110 17.63 7.11 -2.30
CA GLU A 110 17.64 7.53 -0.89
C GLU A 110 16.57 6.78 -0.07
N LEU A 111 15.33 6.68 -0.57
CA LEU A 111 14.24 5.97 0.08
C LEU A 111 14.55 4.48 0.25
N ALA A 112 15.12 3.84 -0.77
CA ALA A 112 15.50 2.42 -0.75
C ALA A 112 16.57 2.08 0.31
N GLY A 113 17.28 3.08 0.83
CA GLY A 113 18.24 2.92 1.91
C GLY A 113 17.60 2.57 3.26
N GLY A 114 16.33 2.92 3.48
CA GLY A 114 15.63 2.72 4.75
C GLY A 114 14.26 2.06 4.65
N HIS A 115 13.66 2.00 3.46
CA HIS A 115 12.29 1.56 3.28
C HIS A 115 12.15 0.60 2.10
N ALA A 116 11.16 -0.29 2.15
CA ALA A 116 10.74 -1.05 0.97
C ALA A 116 10.08 -0.09 -0.04
N LEU A 117 10.36 -0.29 -1.33
CA LEU A 117 9.70 0.44 -2.40
C LEU A 117 8.86 -0.51 -3.24
N VAL A 118 7.67 -0.08 -3.58
CA VAL A 118 6.79 -0.74 -4.55
C VAL A 118 6.40 0.28 -5.61
N PHE A 119 6.65 -0.03 -6.87
CA PHE A 119 6.25 0.82 -7.97
C PHE A 119 4.94 0.35 -8.56
N ASP A 120 3.99 1.25 -8.66
CA ASP A 120 2.76 1.05 -9.43
C ASP A 120 2.99 1.61 -10.83
N ILE A 121 3.05 0.71 -11.80
CA ILE A 121 3.31 1.01 -13.21
C ILE A 121 2.09 0.74 -14.09
N GLY A 122 0.92 0.49 -13.49
CA GLY A 122 -0.30 0.09 -14.19
C GLY A 122 -0.79 1.11 -15.21
N GLU A 123 -0.51 2.40 -15.01
CA GLU A 123 -0.89 3.46 -15.95
C GLU A 123 0.05 3.61 -17.15
N LEU A 124 1.21 2.98 -17.11
CA LEU A 124 2.16 3.01 -18.21
C LEU A 124 1.73 2.05 -19.35
N SER A 125 2.04 2.42 -20.59
CA SER A 125 1.92 1.47 -21.70
C SER A 125 2.87 0.28 -21.51
N ALA A 126 2.56 -0.88 -22.11
CA ALA A 126 3.37 -2.10 -21.95
C ALA A 126 4.87 -1.86 -22.28
N GLN A 127 5.17 -1.10 -23.32
CA GLN A 127 6.55 -0.75 -23.68
C GLN A 127 7.21 0.15 -22.62
N ALA A 128 6.45 1.10 -22.04
CA ALA A 128 6.95 1.97 -20.98
C ALA A 128 7.17 1.20 -19.68
N GLN A 129 6.30 0.22 -19.36
CA GLN A 129 6.48 -0.67 -18.22
C GLN A 129 7.80 -1.44 -18.29
N GLU A 130 8.11 -2.04 -19.43
CA GLU A 130 9.37 -2.77 -19.66
C GLU A 130 10.58 -1.83 -19.53
N SER A 131 10.49 -0.63 -20.10
CA SER A 131 11.55 0.38 -20.00
C SER A 131 11.74 0.86 -18.55
N ALA A 132 10.65 1.09 -17.81
CA ALA A 132 10.70 1.48 -16.41
C ALA A 132 11.33 0.39 -15.55
N LEU A 133 10.96 -0.88 -15.74
CA LEU A 133 11.55 -2.01 -15.03
C LEU A 133 13.07 -2.08 -15.28
N GLY A 134 13.51 -1.93 -16.51
CA GLY A 134 14.94 -1.90 -16.87
C GLY A 134 15.68 -0.76 -16.16
N LEU A 135 15.12 0.45 -16.19
CA LEU A 135 15.69 1.63 -15.55
C LEU A 135 15.77 1.48 -14.02
N LEU A 136 14.68 1.02 -13.38
CA LEU A 136 14.62 0.81 -11.94
C LEU A 136 15.60 -0.30 -11.48
N THR A 137 15.70 -1.38 -12.26
CA THR A 137 16.65 -2.47 -11.99
C THR A 137 18.10 -1.96 -12.08
N GLN A 138 18.42 -1.16 -13.09
CA GLN A 138 19.74 -0.56 -13.24
C GLN A 138 20.04 0.41 -12.08
N ALA A 139 19.05 1.19 -11.65
CA ALA A 139 19.24 2.25 -10.67
C ALA A 139 19.29 1.74 -9.22
N LEU A 140 18.41 0.81 -8.86
CA LEU A 140 18.18 0.34 -7.49
C LEU A 140 18.77 -1.05 -7.23
N GLY A 141 18.94 -1.85 -8.28
CA GLY A 141 19.36 -3.24 -8.20
C GLY A 141 18.21 -4.22 -8.29
N GLU A 142 18.51 -5.42 -8.75
CA GLU A 142 17.56 -6.51 -8.87
C GLU A 142 17.00 -6.90 -7.48
N ASN A 143 15.70 -7.17 -7.41
CA ASN A 143 14.99 -7.54 -6.18
C ASN A 143 15.03 -6.52 -5.03
N ARG A 144 15.41 -5.26 -5.29
CA ARG A 144 15.42 -4.18 -4.29
C ARG A 144 14.11 -3.42 -4.20
N PHE A 145 13.18 -3.65 -5.13
CA PHE A 145 11.86 -3.03 -5.18
C PHE A 145 10.82 -4.04 -5.64
N GLY A 146 9.56 -3.81 -5.25
CA GLY A 146 8.40 -4.55 -5.72
C GLY A 146 7.69 -3.82 -6.86
N ILE A 147 6.81 -4.53 -7.55
CA ILE A 147 5.86 -3.97 -8.51
C ILE A 147 4.46 -4.28 -8.02
N CYS A 148 3.58 -3.27 -8.03
CA CYS A 148 2.19 -3.43 -7.68
C CYS A 148 1.46 -4.31 -8.69
N TRP A 149 0.68 -5.27 -8.20
CA TRP A 149 -0.19 -6.11 -9.00
C TRP A 149 -1.66 -5.72 -8.77
N HIS A 150 -2.45 -5.61 -9.84
CA HIS A 150 -3.86 -5.21 -9.76
C HIS A 150 -4.85 -6.37 -9.91
N GLY A 151 -4.37 -7.61 -9.73
CA GLY A 151 -5.23 -8.80 -9.73
C GLY A 151 -5.47 -9.42 -11.11
N GLU A 152 -4.94 -8.87 -12.20
CA GLU A 152 -5.08 -9.42 -13.53
C GLU A 152 -4.28 -10.75 -13.67
N PRO A 153 -4.69 -11.66 -14.58
CA PRO A 153 -3.92 -12.86 -14.86
C PRO A 153 -2.49 -12.57 -15.37
N GLN A 154 -2.32 -11.46 -16.07
CA GLN A 154 -1.01 -10.95 -16.47
C GLN A 154 -0.37 -10.21 -15.29
N GLY A 155 0.95 -10.21 -15.23
CA GLY A 155 1.69 -9.46 -14.19
C GLY A 155 1.78 -10.12 -12.83
N GLN A 156 1.17 -11.29 -12.58
CA GLN A 156 1.31 -12.02 -11.32
C GLN A 156 2.77 -12.35 -10.97
N ALA A 157 3.66 -12.46 -11.97
CA ALA A 157 5.09 -12.61 -11.76
C ALA A 157 5.72 -11.43 -10.98
N HIS A 158 5.12 -10.26 -11.02
CA HIS A 158 5.54 -9.08 -10.25
C HIS A 158 5.48 -9.31 -8.74
N LEU A 159 4.59 -10.18 -8.27
CA LEU A 159 4.52 -10.58 -6.85
C LEU A 159 5.80 -11.27 -6.38
N ALA A 160 6.63 -11.78 -7.30
CA ALA A 160 7.92 -12.37 -6.98
C ALA A 160 9.06 -11.36 -6.81
N LEU A 161 8.84 -10.06 -7.08
CA LEU A 161 9.87 -9.02 -7.02
C LEU A 161 9.92 -8.34 -5.65
N GLY A 162 11.13 -7.97 -5.23
CA GLY A 162 11.40 -7.14 -4.06
C GLY A 162 11.07 -7.74 -2.69
N PRO A 163 11.29 -6.98 -1.63
CA PRO A 163 11.08 -7.41 -0.25
C PRO A 163 9.61 -7.34 0.20
N LEU A 164 8.79 -6.60 -0.52
CA LEU A 164 7.37 -6.37 -0.26
C LEU A 164 6.58 -6.59 -1.54
N ALA A 165 5.63 -7.51 -1.51
CA ALA A 165 4.67 -7.71 -2.59
C ALA A 165 3.36 -7.02 -2.25
N LEU A 166 2.88 -6.17 -3.15
CA LEU A 166 1.66 -5.41 -3.01
C LEU A 166 0.67 -5.79 -4.11
N THR A 167 -0.55 -6.08 -3.70
CA THR A 167 -1.70 -6.18 -4.59
C THR A 167 -2.68 -5.07 -4.24
N ARG A 168 -3.14 -4.30 -5.24
CA ARG A 168 -4.21 -3.29 -5.08
C ARG A 168 -5.40 -3.70 -5.94
N ILE A 169 -6.59 -3.71 -5.36
CA ILE A 169 -7.84 -4.00 -6.06
C ILE A 169 -8.91 -3.01 -5.64
N SER A 170 -9.65 -2.44 -6.59
CA SER A 170 -10.78 -1.55 -6.32
C SER A 170 -12.13 -2.25 -6.50
N ALA A 171 -12.16 -3.34 -7.26
CA ALA A 171 -13.35 -4.15 -7.49
C ALA A 171 -12.95 -5.57 -7.92
N VAL A 172 -13.87 -6.49 -7.74
CA VAL A 172 -13.80 -7.85 -8.31
C VAL A 172 -15.16 -8.21 -8.90
N LYS A 173 -15.17 -9.04 -9.93
CA LYS A 173 -16.42 -9.44 -10.59
C LYS A 173 -17.31 -10.31 -9.71
N ASP A 174 -16.68 -11.21 -8.96
CA ASP A 174 -17.35 -12.17 -8.08
C ASP A 174 -16.37 -12.76 -7.04
N HIS A 175 -16.90 -13.54 -6.12
CA HIS A 175 -16.11 -14.25 -5.09
C HIS A 175 -15.08 -15.23 -5.66
N LYS A 176 -15.26 -15.75 -6.89
CA LYS A 176 -14.30 -16.68 -7.51
C LYS A 176 -13.05 -15.91 -7.95
N GLU A 177 -13.24 -14.72 -8.48
CA GLU A 177 -12.11 -13.84 -8.82
C GLU A 177 -11.34 -13.42 -7.58
N LEU A 178 -12.02 -12.98 -6.52
CA LEU A 178 -11.37 -12.65 -5.24
C LEU A 178 -10.57 -13.84 -4.70
N ARG A 179 -11.18 -15.03 -4.69
CA ARG A 179 -10.49 -16.26 -4.26
C ARG A 179 -9.25 -16.55 -5.11
N ARG A 180 -9.34 -16.42 -6.43
CA ARG A 180 -8.19 -16.60 -7.34
C ARG A 180 -7.07 -15.62 -6.99
N ILE A 181 -7.39 -14.34 -6.76
CA ILE A 181 -6.40 -13.32 -6.39
C ILE A 181 -5.70 -13.72 -5.09
N ILE A 182 -6.46 -14.06 -4.04
CA ILE A 182 -5.91 -14.43 -2.74
C ILE A 182 -5.07 -15.70 -2.85
N GLN A 183 -5.51 -16.73 -3.58
CA GLN A 183 -4.73 -17.95 -3.81
C GLN A 183 -3.42 -17.63 -4.53
N THR A 184 -3.45 -16.80 -5.57
CA THR A 184 -2.22 -16.36 -6.26
C THR A 184 -1.24 -15.67 -5.30
N ILE A 185 -1.74 -14.79 -4.42
CA ILE A 185 -0.91 -14.15 -3.39
C ILE A 185 -0.29 -15.19 -2.46
N LEU A 186 -1.08 -16.15 -1.98
CA LEU A 186 -0.62 -17.20 -1.06
C LEU A 186 0.42 -18.12 -1.71
N GLU A 187 0.21 -18.52 -2.98
CA GLU A 187 1.15 -19.34 -3.74
C GLU A 187 2.51 -18.67 -3.95
N GLN A 188 2.52 -17.32 -4.07
CA GLN A 188 3.75 -16.53 -4.20
C GLN A 188 4.36 -16.15 -2.84
N SER A 189 3.67 -16.48 -1.72
CA SER A 189 4.18 -16.16 -0.40
C SER A 189 5.39 -17.04 -0.06
N ASN A 190 6.41 -16.41 0.50
CA ASN A 190 7.53 -17.10 1.11
C ASN A 190 7.85 -16.45 2.46
N HIS A 191 8.55 -17.17 3.35
CA HIS A 191 8.82 -16.71 4.71
C HIS A 191 9.67 -15.42 4.81
N HIS A 192 10.24 -14.97 3.70
CA HIS A 192 11.14 -13.81 3.67
C HIS A 192 10.50 -12.54 3.09
N ARG A 193 9.23 -12.63 2.68
CA ARG A 193 8.54 -11.51 2.01
C ARG A 193 7.21 -11.21 2.67
N LYS A 194 6.95 -9.91 2.89
CA LYS A 194 5.62 -9.46 3.31
C LYS A 194 4.71 -9.38 2.09
N MET A 195 3.53 -9.97 2.21
CA MET A 195 2.48 -9.93 1.18
C MET A 195 1.34 -9.06 1.69
N VAL A 196 0.96 -8.06 0.91
CA VAL A 196 -0.07 -7.08 1.25
C VAL A 196 -1.13 -7.03 0.15
N LEU A 197 -2.39 -7.10 0.54
CA LEU A 197 -3.55 -6.81 -0.29
C LEU A 197 -4.22 -5.56 0.23
N ILE A 198 -4.32 -4.53 -0.61
CA ILE A 198 -5.03 -3.29 -0.33
C ILE A 198 -6.31 -3.25 -1.17
N VAL A 199 -7.43 -3.07 -0.51
CA VAL A 199 -8.68 -2.67 -1.17
C VAL A 199 -8.64 -1.15 -1.34
N ASP A 200 -8.78 -0.72 -2.59
CA ASP A 200 -8.67 0.66 -3.04
C ASP A 200 -10.04 1.21 -3.42
N GLY A 201 -10.16 2.51 -3.56
CA GLY A 201 -11.41 3.19 -3.94
C GLY A 201 -11.68 4.43 -3.09
N ASP A 202 -12.69 5.20 -3.46
CA ASP A 202 -13.11 6.40 -2.72
C ASP A 202 -14.64 6.37 -2.45
N PRO A 203 -15.07 5.80 -1.33
CA PRO A 203 -14.31 5.02 -0.35
C PRO A 203 -13.99 3.60 -0.85
N PRO A 204 -13.01 2.91 -0.24
CA PRO A 204 -12.81 1.48 -0.45
C PRO A 204 -14.06 0.68 -0.07
N ASP A 205 -14.37 -0.36 -0.85
CA ASP A 205 -15.53 -1.23 -0.60
C ASP A 205 -15.31 -2.07 0.66
N ILE A 206 -16.05 -1.75 1.72
CA ILE A 206 -15.94 -2.43 3.00
C ILE A 206 -16.36 -3.90 2.92
N GLN A 207 -17.33 -4.25 2.07
CA GLN A 207 -17.78 -5.62 1.89
C GLN A 207 -16.70 -6.45 1.17
N LEU A 208 -16.01 -5.85 0.19
CA LEU A 208 -14.87 -6.49 -0.46
C LEU A 208 -13.73 -6.73 0.53
N LEU A 209 -13.45 -5.75 1.39
CA LEU A 209 -12.42 -5.83 2.42
C LEU A 209 -12.72 -6.95 3.43
N GLN A 210 -13.97 -7.03 3.94
CA GLN A 210 -14.43 -8.09 4.83
C GLN A 210 -14.36 -9.47 4.18
N ASN A 211 -14.85 -9.59 2.95
CA ASN A 211 -14.82 -10.86 2.21
C ASN A 211 -13.37 -11.33 1.97
N ALA A 212 -12.46 -10.41 1.70
CA ALA A 212 -11.05 -10.74 1.53
C ALA A 212 -10.42 -11.26 2.84
N GLY A 213 -10.77 -10.65 3.98
CA GLY A 213 -10.35 -11.12 5.31
C GLY A 213 -10.84 -12.54 5.60
N ILE A 214 -12.14 -12.78 5.45
CA ILE A 214 -12.74 -14.10 5.65
C ILE A 214 -12.10 -15.17 4.74
N MET A 215 -11.87 -14.84 3.46
CA MET A 215 -11.25 -15.79 2.52
C MET A 215 -9.81 -16.11 2.89
N LEU A 216 -9.05 -15.13 3.40
CA LEU A 216 -7.67 -15.36 3.83
C LEU A 216 -7.60 -16.31 5.03
N ASP A 217 -8.56 -16.23 5.95
CA ASP A 217 -8.63 -17.09 7.13
C ASP A 217 -9.07 -18.53 6.81
N LEU A 218 -9.73 -18.72 5.65
CA LEU A 218 -10.23 -20.03 5.20
C LEU A 218 -9.27 -20.80 4.28
N LEU A 219 -8.21 -20.16 3.78
CA LEU A 219 -7.24 -20.73 2.83
C LEU A 219 -5.89 -20.99 3.47
#